data_9ed803e0a7250d79083a69d7e7e4e87c
#
_entry.id   9ed803e0a7250d79083a69d7e7e4e87c
#
_cell.length_a   1.000
_cell.length_b   1.000
_cell.length_c   1.000
_cell.angle_alpha   90.00
_cell.angle_beta   90.00
_cell.angle_gamma   90.00
#
_symmetry.space_group_name_H-M   'P 1'
#
loop_
_entity.id
_entity.type
_entity.pdbx_description
1 polymer ?
#
loop_
_entity_poly.entity_id
_entity_poly.type
_entity_poly.pdbx_seq_one_letter_code
_entity_poly.pdbx_strand_id
1 'polypeptide(L)'
;MPINKKWLEDYNNLEDQINDIEVLMEFHKQGESTEKEILESYESCLHFLEELEFKNMLSEKSDSMSAVLQITAGAGGTESCDWAQMLMRMYIMYCQKNKFKLTELNLQDGDVAGIKTVTLQIEGDFSFGWLKGENGVHRLVRISPFDSNAKRHTSFASVYVYPLVDDSIEIEINPADIEITTARSSGCLLYTSDAADEGLGVDLGGRRI
;
A
#
# COMPACT_ATOMS: atom_id res chain seq x y z
N MET A 1 -4.45 -3.45 -21.76
CA MET A 1 -5.79 -3.14 -22.33
C MET A 1 -6.13 -1.71 -21.98
N PRO A 2 -6.77 -0.91 -22.83
CA PRO A 2 -7.20 0.43 -22.42
C PRO A 2 -8.22 0.33 -21.30
N ILE A 3 -8.04 1.15 -20.29
CA ILE A 3 -8.85 1.19 -19.04
C ILE A 3 -10.36 1.22 -19.35
N ASN A 4 -10.76 1.99 -20.38
CA ASN A 4 -12.17 2.11 -20.79
C ASN A 4 -12.81 0.80 -21.26
N LYS A 5 -12.03 -0.12 -21.85
CA LYS A 5 -12.56 -1.40 -22.32
C LYS A 5 -12.84 -2.34 -21.15
N LYS A 6 -11.98 -2.32 -20.16
CA LYS A 6 -12.15 -3.12 -18.93
C LYS A 6 -13.36 -2.66 -18.11
N TRP A 7 -13.58 -1.35 -18.02
CA TRP A 7 -14.77 -0.80 -17.36
C TRP A 7 -16.08 -1.24 -18.03
N LEU A 8 -16.09 -1.29 -19.36
CA LEU A 8 -17.26 -1.75 -20.11
C LEU A 8 -17.50 -3.26 -19.90
N GLU A 9 -16.44 -4.05 -19.85
CA GLU A 9 -16.51 -5.48 -19.57
C GLU A 9 -17.02 -5.74 -18.14
N ASP A 10 -16.50 -5.00 -17.15
CA ASP A 10 -16.92 -5.10 -15.76
C ASP A 10 -18.39 -4.67 -15.59
N TYR A 11 -18.84 -3.61 -16.27
CA TYR A 11 -20.23 -3.17 -16.26
C TYR A 11 -21.18 -4.22 -16.85
N ASN A 12 -20.84 -4.76 -18.02
CA ASN A 12 -21.66 -5.79 -18.66
C ASN A 12 -21.75 -7.05 -17.78
N ASN A 13 -20.65 -7.43 -17.14
CA ASN A 13 -20.65 -8.57 -16.21
C ASN A 13 -21.57 -8.34 -15.00
N LEU A 14 -21.59 -7.11 -14.47
CA LEU A 14 -22.52 -6.76 -13.39
C LEU A 14 -23.98 -6.84 -13.86
N GLU A 15 -24.28 -6.34 -15.06
CA GLU A 15 -25.62 -6.41 -15.66
C GLU A 15 -26.07 -7.85 -15.86
N ASP A 16 -25.18 -8.73 -16.37
CA ASP A 16 -25.46 -10.16 -16.50
C ASP A 16 -25.74 -10.82 -15.14
N GLN A 17 -24.95 -10.52 -14.09
CA GLN A 17 -25.22 -11.06 -12.75
C GLN A 17 -26.57 -10.60 -12.17
N ILE A 18 -26.97 -9.36 -12.42
CA ILE A 18 -28.31 -8.87 -11.98
C ILE A 18 -29.41 -9.63 -12.71
N ASN A 19 -29.28 -9.82 -14.04
CA ASN A 19 -30.24 -10.58 -14.82
C ASN A 19 -30.34 -12.04 -14.35
N ASP A 20 -29.21 -12.66 -14.02
CA ASP A 20 -29.18 -14.03 -13.49
C ASP A 20 -29.92 -14.13 -12.14
N ILE A 21 -29.80 -13.13 -11.27
CA ILE A 21 -30.54 -13.07 -10.00
C ILE A 21 -32.06 -12.93 -10.26
N GLU A 22 -32.46 -12.10 -11.23
CA GLU A 22 -33.87 -11.97 -11.59
C GLU A 22 -34.45 -13.29 -12.08
N VAL A 23 -33.71 -14.02 -12.92
CA VAL A 23 -34.10 -15.36 -13.41
C VAL A 23 -34.20 -16.35 -12.26
N LEU A 24 -33.22 -16.37 -11.33
CA LEU A 24 -33.28 -17.22 -10.14
C LEU A 24 -34.49 -16.92 -9.24
N MET A 25 -34.88 -15.65 -9.12
CA MET A 25 -36.09 -15.26 -8.39
C MET A 25 -37.36 -15.75 -9.06
N GLU A 26 -37.41 -15.81 -10.39
CA GLU A 26 -38.53 -16.39 -11.13
C GLU A 26 -38.61 -17.92 -10.93
N PHE A 27 -37.50 -18.63 -11.00
CA PHE A 27 -37.43 -20.06 -10.70
C PHE A 27 -37.82 -20.38 -9.26
N HIS A 28 -37.45 -19.50 -8.31
CA HIS A 28 -37.89 -19.68 -6.93
C HIS A 28 -39.41 -19.58 -6.77
N LYS A 29 -40.07 -18.68 -7.48
CA LYS A 29 -41.54 -18.59 -7.50
C LYS A 29 -42.20 -19.83 -8.07
N GLN A 30 -41.50 -20.55 -8.94
CA GLN A 30 -41.93 -21.82 -9.54
C GLN A 30 -41.55 -23.05 -8.69
N GLY A 31 -40.80 -22.82 -7.60
CA GLY A 31 -40.34 -23.89 -6.68
C GLY A 31 -39.13 -24.67 -7.18
N GLU A 32 -38.41 -24.15 -8.20
CA GLU A 32 -37.26 -24.82 -8.83
C GLU A 32 -35.90 -24.36 -8.29
N SER A 33 -35.83 -23.28 -7.49
CA SER A 33 -34.60 -22.81 -6.84
C SER A 33 -34.78 -22.60 -5.34
N THR A 34 -33.66 -22.64 -4.60
CA THR A 34 -33.62 -22.43 -3.16
C THR A 34 -33.32 -20.99 -2.80
N GLU A 35 -33.89 -20.49 -1.71
CA GLU A 35 -33.61 -19.18 -1.17
C GLU A 35 -32.09 -18.94 -0.92
N LYS A 36 -31.39 -20.00 -0.55
CA LYS A 36 -29.96 -19.98 -0.29
C LYS A 36 -29.15 -19.65 -1.55
N GLU A 37 -29.50 -20.20 -2.70
CA GLU A 37 -28.85 -19.93 -3.99
C GLU A 37 -29.02 -18.45 -4.41
N ILE A 38 -30.20 -17.89 -4.17
CA ILE A 38 -30.46 -16.48 -4.45
C ILE A 38 -29.61 -15.58 -3.55
N LEU A 39 -29.52 -15.89 -2.25
CA LEU A 39 -28.72 -15.13 -1.32
C LEU A 39 -27.22 -15.19 -1.65
N GLU A 40 -26.69 -16.35 -2.01
CA GLU A 40 -25.28 -16.50 -2.40
C GLU A 40 -24.97 -15.70 -3.68
N SER A 41 -25.86 -15.72 -4.67
CA SER A 41 -25.70 -14.95 -5.90
C SER A 41 -25.81 -13.44 -5.63
N TYR A 42 -26.73 -13.02 -4.76
CA TYR A 42 -26.90 -11.65 -4.35
C TYR A 42 -25.68 -11.10 -3.61
N GLU A 43 -25.15 -11.85 -2.64
CA GLU A 43 -23.94 -11.48 -1.90
C GLU A 43 -22.72 -11.35 -2.82
N SER A 44 -22.59 -12.25 -3.80
CA SER A 44 -21.52 -12.19 -4.80
C SER A 44 -21.64 -10.95 -5.68
N CYS A 45 -22.84 -10.64 -6.16
CA CYS A 45 -23.11 -9.45 -6.97
C CYS A 45 -22.86 -8.15 -6.17
N LEU A 46 -23.27 -8.11 -4.90
CA LEU A 46 -23.05 -6.96 -4.02
C LEU A 46 -21.56 -6.72 -3.79
N HIS A 47 -20.80 -7.78 -3.52
CA HIS A 47 -19.35 -7.67 -3.35
C HIS A 47 -18.67 -7.15 -4.63
N PHE A 48 -19.10 -7.62 -5.79
CA PHE A 48 -18.56 -7.15 -7.07
C PHE A 48 -18.90 -5.67 -7.33
N LEU A 49 -20.12 -5.25 -6.98
CA LEU A 49 -20.52 -3.85 -7.06
C LEU A 49 -19.66 -2.95 -6.14
N GLU A 50 -19.44 -3.36 -4.89
CA GLU A 50 -18.60 -2.62 -3.95
C GLU A 50 -17.15 -2.48 -4.45
N GLU A 51 -16.61 -3.52 -5.10
CA GLU A 51 -15.29 -3.43 -5.72
C GLU A 51 -15.26 -2.41 -6.89
N LEU A 52 -16.30 -2.37 -7.71
CA LEU A 52 -16.40 -1.42 -8.82
C LEU A 52 -16.58 0.02 -8.33
N GLU A 53 -17.43 0.24 -7.32
CA GLU A 53 -17.60 1.54 -6.70
C GLU A 53 -16.29 2.06 -6.12
N PHE A 54 -15.54 1.19 -5.44
CA PHE A 54 -14.22 1.55 -4.90
C PHE A 54 -13.23 1.91 -6.02
N LYS A 55 -13.15 1.10 -7.09
CA LYS A 55 -12.31 1.43 -8.26
C LYS A 55 -12.69 2.78 -8.87
N ASN A 56 -13.98 3.11 -8.89
CA ASN A 56 -14.46 4.40 -9.41
C ASN A 56 -14.05 5.60 -8.53
N MET A 57 -13.84 5.39 -7.22
CA MET A 57 -13.30 6.42 -6.33
C MET A 57 -11.81 6.70 -6.60
N LEU A 58 -11.08 5.75 -7.19
CA LEU A 58 -9.68 5.89 -7.57
C LEU A 58 -9.58 6.64 -8.92
N SER A 59 -9.78 7.97 -8.88
CA SER A 59 -9.91 8.82 -10.08
C SER A 59 -8.62 9.53 -10.49
N GLU A 60 -7.57 9.49 -9.69
CA GLU A 60 -6.29 10.12 -10.01
C GLU A 60 -5.52 9.27 -11.05
N LYS A 61 -4.80 9.94 -11.95
CA LYS A 61 -3.97 9.25 -12.97
C LYS A 61 -2.95 8.30 -12.35
N SER A 62 -2.43 8.66 -11.20
CA SER A 62 -1.47 7.85 -10.43
C SER A 62 -2.11 6.58 -9.85
N ASP A 63 -3.40 6.59 -9.54
CA ASP A 63 -4.09 5.48 -8.88
C ASP A 63 -4.07 4.19 -9.70
N SER A 64 -4.09 4.31 -11.02
CA SER A 64 -4.03 3.16 -11.93
C SER A 64 -2.64 2.54 -12.08
N MET A 65 -1.61 3.20 -11.54
CA MET A 65 -0.23 2.75 -11.67
C MET A 65 0.10 1.59 -10.74
N SER A 66 1.21 0.92 -11.04
CA SER A 66 1.88 0.01 -10.13
C SER A 66 2.47 0.75 -8.94
N ALA A 67 2.68 0.08 -7.82
CA ALA A 67 3.18 0.67 -6.60
C ALA A 67 4.59 0.20 -6.27
N VAL A 68 5.36 1.07 -5.63
CA VAL A 68 6.55 0.69 -4.87
C VAL A 68 6.27 0.98 -3.40
N LEU A 69 6.43 -0.03 -2.56
CA LEU A 69 6.16 0.02 -1.13
C LEU A 69 7.48 -0.15 -0.39
N GLN A 70 7.83 0.83 0.42
CA GLN A 70 8.99 0.80 1.30
C GLN A 70 8.55 0.71 2.76
N ILE A 71 9.12 -0.22 3.49
CA ILE A 71 8.92 -0.37 4.93
C ILE A 71 10.25 -0.13 5.62
N THR A 72 10.26 0.73 6.63
CA THR A 72 11.46 1.02 7.41
C THR A 72 11.15 0.88 8.90
N ALA A 73 11.96 0.12 9.62
CA ALA A 73 11.86 0.00 11.06
C ALA A 73 12.12 1.36 11.72
N GLY A 74 11.23 1.76 12.61
CA GLY A 74 11.33 3.00 13.37
C GLY A 74 11.86 2.81 14.79
N ALA A 75 11.40 3.63 15.72
CA ALA A 75 11.76 3.52 17.13
C ALA A 75 11.26 2.21 17.75
N GLY A 76 12.13 1.52 18.49
CA GLY A 76 11.84 0.25 19.17
C GLY A 76 12.94 -0.81 19.06
N GLY A 77 14.06 -0.52 18.40
CA GLY A 77 15.19 -1.45 18.27
C GLY A 77 14.78 -2.77 17.59
N THR A 78 15.17 -3.92 18.15
CA THR A 78 14.85 -5.26 17.62
C THR A 78 13.34 -5.48 17.45
N GLU A 79 12.51 -4.92 18.34
CA GLU A 79 11.05 -5.00 18.24
C GLU A 79 10.50 -4.30 16.98
N SER A 80 11.07 -3.16 16.62
CA SER A 80 10.64 -2.44 15.41
C SER A 80 11.05 -3.16 14.12
N CYS A 81 12.20 -3.83 14.13
CA CYS A 81 12.65 -4.67 13.03
C CYS A 81 11.72 -5.89 12.84
N ASP A 82 11.30 -6.53 13.93
CA ASP A 82 10.34 -7.62 13.89
C ASP A 82 8.96 -7.14 13.43
N TRP A 83 8.52 -5.96 13.90
CA TRP A 83 7.29 -5.35 13.42
C TRP A 83 7.32 -5.06 11.92
N ALA A 84 8.41 -4.51 11.41
CA ALA A 84 8.58 -4.28 9.97
C ALA A 84 8.51 -5.58 9.16
N GLN A 85 9.07 -6.69 9.68
CA GLN A 85 8.96 -8.02 9.06
C GLN A 85 7.51 -8.53 9.06
N MET A 86 6.77 -8.30 10.13
CA MET A 86 5.34 -8.67 10.20
C MET A 86 4.52 -7.89 9.16
N LEU A 87 4.76 -6.58 9.01
CA LEU A 87 4.12 -5.75 7.99
C LEU A 87 4.48 -6.24 6.58
N MET A 88 5.75 -6.52 6.30
CA MET A 88 6.17 -7.10 5.03
C MET A 88 5.38 -8.37 4.70
N ARG A 89 5.28 -9.30 5.66
CA ARG A 89 4.51 -10.53 5.48
C ARG A 89 3.03 -10.26 5.21
N MET A 90 2.43 -9.30 5.91
CA MET A 90 1.04 -8.90 5.71
C MET A 90 0.82 -8.41 4.26
N TYR A 91 1.68 -7.53 3.76
CA TYR A 91 1.55 -7.02 2.38
C TYR A 91 1.83 -8.10 1.33
N ILE A 92 2.78 -9.01 1.57
CA ILE A 92 3.00 -10.16 0.68
C ILE A 92 1.73 -11.01 0.58
N MET A 93 1.08 -11.33 1.69
CA MET A 93 -0.16 -12.11 1.70
C MET A 93 -1.32 -11.35 1.02
N TYR A 94 -1.40 -10.04 1.22
CA TYR A 94 -2.37 -9.19 0.54
C TYR A 94 -2.17 -9.22 -0.99
N CYS A 95 -0.93 -9.06 -1.46
CA CYS A 95 -0.59 -9.14 -2.88
C CYS A 95 -0.94 -10.50 -3.48
N GLN A 96 -0.66 -11.59 -2.78
CA GLN A 96 -1.00 -12.95 -3.22
C GLN A 96 -2.51 -13.14 -3.34
N LYS A 97 -3.28 -12.66 -2.36
CA LYS A 97 -4.75 -12.73 -2.38
C LYS A 97 -5.33 -11.97 -3.58
N ASN A 98 -4.79 -10.80 -3.89
CA ASN A 98 -5.26 -9.95 -4.99
C ASN A 98 -4.57 -10.27 -6.33
N LYS A 99 -3.74 -11.32 -6.39
CA LYS A 99 -3.02 -11.75 -7.60
C LYS A 99 -2.09 -10.67 -8.18
N PHE A 100 -1.58 -9.77 -7.34
CA PHE A 100 -0.58 -8.81 -7.73
C PHE A 100 0.78 -9.51 -7.84
N LYS A 101 1.55 -9.13 -8.86
CA LYS A 101 2.92 -9.60 -8.99
C LYS A 101 3.81 -8.78 -8.07
N LEU A 102 4.55 -9.45 -7.20
CA LEU A 102 5.43 -8.83 -6.23
C LEU A 102 6.88 -9.17 -6.57
N THR A 103 7.73 -8.13 -6.57
CA THR A 103 9.17 -8.25 -6.76
C THR A 103 9.87 -7.51 -5.63
N GLU A 104 10.79 -8.18 -4.95
CA GLU A 104 11.64 -7.57 -3.94
C GLU A 104 12.79 -6.82 -4.63
N LEU A 105 12.88 -5.50 -4.40
CA LEU A 105 13.93 -4.66 -4.97
C LEU A 105 15.12 -4.55 -4.03
N ASN A 106 14.87 -4.41 -2.74
CA ASN A 106 15.90 -4.26 -1.72
C ASN A 106 15.41 -4.85 -0.40
N LEU A 107 16.28 -5.53 0.30
CA LEU A 107 16.05 -6.07 1.65
C LEU A 107 17.29 -5.84 2.49
N GLN A 108 17.11 -5.24 3.64
CA GLN A 108 18.14 -5.11 4.66
C GLN A 108 17.65 -5.75 5.96
N ASP A 109 18.33 -6.81 6.38
CA ASP A 109 18.01 -7.50 7.62
C ASP A 109 18.32 -6.65 8.85
N GLY A 110 17.62 -6.90 9.94
CA GLY A 110 17.94 -6.36 11.26
C GLY A 110 19.14 -7.06 11.88
N ASP A 111 19.85 -6.38 12.75
CA ASP A 111 21.10 -6.88 13.36
C ASP A 111 20.88 -8.16 14.19
N VAL A 112 19.72 -8.31 14.83
CA VAL A 112 19.40 -9.44 15.71
C VAL A 112 18.21 -10.24 15.19
N ALA A 113 17.18 -9.57 14.74
CA ALA A 113 15.95 -10.17 14.22
C ALA A 113 15.19 -9.18 13.35
N GLY A 114 14.32 -9.70 12.48
CA GLY A 114 13.46 -8.88 11.64
C GLY A 114 14.22 -8.19 10.51
N ILE A 115 13.60 -7.18 9.95
CA ILE A 115 14.14 -6.39 8.84
C ILE A 115 14.28 -4.92 9.23
N LYS A 116 15.34 -4.28 8.78
CA LYS A 116 15.56 -2.84 8.96
C LYS A 116 14.83 -2.03 7.90
N THR A 117 14.99 -2.44 6.65
CA THR A 117 14.32 -1.80 5.52
C THR A 117 14.02 -2.83 4.45
N VAL A 118 12.86 -2.72 3.81
CA VAL A 118 12.52 -3.49 2.62
C VAL A 118 11.82 -2.60 1.60
N THR A 119 12.12 -2.82 0.32
CA THR A 119 11.45 -2.15 -0.79
C THR A 119 10.86 -3.21 -1.72
N LEU A 120 9.56 -3.17 -1.91
CA LEU A 120 8.77 -4.11 -2.70
C LEU A 120 8.15 -3.38 -3.88
N GLN A 121 8.34 -3.90 -5.07
CA GLN A 121 7.60 -3.46 -6.27
C GLN A 121 6.36 -4.35 -6.42
N ILE A 122 5.21 -3.72 -6.56
CA ILE A 122 3.91 -4.38 -6.65
C ILE A 122 3.28 -4.00 -7.98
N GLU A 123 3.26 -4.94 -8.91
CA GLU A 123 2.69 -4.75 -10.25
C GLU A 123 1.25 -5.28 -10.27
N GLY A 124 0.34 -4.43 -10.67
CA GLY A 124 -1.08 -4.77 -10.80
C GLY A 124 -1.93 -3.54 -11.05
N ASP A 125 -3.11 -3.76 -11.61
CA ASP A 125 -4.05 -2.68 -11.88
C ASP A 125 -4.50 -2.02 -10.56
N PHE A 126 -4.36 -0.70 -10.49
CA PHE A 126 -4.73 0.10 -9.34
C PHE A 126 -3.98 -0.24 -8.04
N SER A 127 -2.84 -0.94 -8.13
CA SER A 127 -2.11 -1.35 -6.91
C SER A 127 -1.63 -0.15 -6.09
N PHE A 128 -1.24 0.96 -6.72
CA PHE A 128 -0.94 2.20 -6.00
C PHE A 128 -2.19 2.80 -5.35
N GLY A 129 -3.31 2.88 -6.07
CA GLY A 129 -4.55 3.42 -5.54
C GLY A 129 -5.04 2.68 -4.30
N TRP A 130 -4.92 1.35 -4.27
CA TRP A 130 -5.26 0.52 -3.12
C TRP A 130 -4.33 0.73 -1.92
N LEU A 131 -3.04 0.94 -2.18
CA LEU A 131 -2.03 0.98 -1.13
C LEU A 131 -1.65 2.39 -0.67
N LYS A 132 -2.00 3.45 -1.42
CA LYS A 132 -1.64 4.83 -1.07
C LYS A 132 -2.13 5.26 0.32
N GLY A 133 -3.24 4.70 0.79
CA GLY A 133 -3.78 4.95 2.13
C GLY A 133 -2.94 4.38 3.28
N GLU A 134 -2.03 3.45 2.98
CA GLU A 134 -1.14 2.85 3.98
C GLU A 134 0.07 3.72 4.33
N ASN A 135 0.25 4.86 3.64
CA ASN A 135 1.33 5.80 3.93
C ASN A 135 1.26 6.31 5.36
N GLY A 136 2.33 6.10 6.12
CA GLY A 136 2.41 6.60 7.48
C GLY A 136 3.20 5.71 8.43
N VAL A 137 3.05 6.01 9.72
CA VAL A 137 3.72 5.28 10.80
C VAL A 137 2.77 4.29 11.43
N HIS A 138 3.10 3.02 11.32
CA HIS A 138 2.35 1.89 11.87
C HIS A 138 2.84 1.57 13.28
N ARG A 139 1.92 1.57 14.23
CA ARG A 139 2.20 1.32 15.65
C ARG A 139 1.79 -0.08 16.05
N LEU A 140 2.70 -0.82 16.68
CA LEU A 140 2.42 -2.10 17.34
C LEU A 140 2.54 -1.96 18.86
N VAL A 141 1.55 -2.47 19.58
CA VAL A 141 1.60 -2.59 21.05
C VAL A 141 1.32 -4.03 21.41
N ARG A 142 2.36 -4.70 21.94
CA ARG A 142 2.26 -6.11 22.35
C ARG A 142 3.16 -6.40 23.54
N ILE A 143 3.01 -7.57 24.15
CA ILE A 143 4.00 -8.13 25.07
C ILE A 143 5.20 -8.55 24.21
N SER A 144 6.41 -8.07 24.58
CA SER A 144 7.63 -8.32 23.82
C SER A 144 8.05 -9.79 23.92
N PRO A 145 8.29 -10.48 22.78
CA PRO A 145 8.91 -11.80 22.78
C PRO A 145 10.41 -11.75 23.06
N PHE A 146 11.03 -10.55 23.03
CA PHE A 146 12.45 -10.34 23.24
C PHE A 146 12.77 -9.86 24.65
N ASP A 147 11.76 -9.49 25.47
CA ASP A 147 11.92 -9.07 26.85
C ASP A 147 11.65 -10.23 27.80
N SER A 148 12.68 -10.63 28.55
CA SER A 148 12.58 -11.69 29.57
C SER A 148 11.55 -11.37 30.67
N ASN A 149 11.24 -10.09 30.91
CA ASN A 149 10.26 -9.66 31.90
C ASN A 149 8.82 -9.62 31.36
N ALA A 150 8.61 -10.03 30.09
CA ALA A 150 7.30 -10.03 29.44
C ALA A 150 6.55 -8.68 29.56
N LYS A 151 7.25 -7.57 29.49
CA LYS A 151 6.67 -6.24 29.53
C LYS A 151 6.00 -5.88 28.20
N ARG A 152 5.02 -4.99 28.29
CA ARG A 152 4.34 -4.43 27.14
C ARG A 152 5.20 -3.35 26.48
N HIS A 153 5.54 -3.53 25.22
CA HIS A 153 6.34 -2.60 24.43
C HIS A 153 5.52 -1.98 23.30
N THR A 154 5.94 -0.80 22.88
CA THR A 154 5.40 -0.10 21.72
C THR A 154 6.51 0.05 20.68
N SER A 155 6.24 -0.36 19.46
CA SER A 155 7.17 -0.30 18.34
C SER A 155 6.54 0.43 17.17
N PHE A 156 7.35 1.07 16.36
CA PHE A 156 6.93 1.83 15.19
C PHE A 156 7.68 1.34 13.95
N ALA A 157 6.97 1.32 12.83
CA ALA A 157 7.55 1.13 11.51
C ALA A 157 6.87 2.10 10.54
N SER A 158 7.64 2.72 9.67
CA SER A 158 7.11 3.58 8.62
C SER A 158 6.86 2.78 7.36
N VAL A 159 5.71 3.03 6.75
CA VAL A 159 5.36 2.52 5.42
C VAL A 159 5.24 3.70 4.48
N TYR A 160 5.91 3.61 3.36
CA TYR A 160 5.86 4.61 2.31
C TYR A 160 5.52 3.96 0.99
N VAL A 161 4.46 4.44 0.34
CA VAL A 161 3.98 3.93 -0.94
C VAL A 161 4.03 5.04 -1.97
N TYR A 162 4.66 4.79 -3.09
CA TYR A 162 4.73 5.73 -4.22
C TYR A 162 4.44 5.02 -5.53
N PRO A 163 3.91 5.73 -6.54
CA PRO A 163 3.60 5.12 -7.81
C PRO A 163 4.90 4.76 -8.55
N LEU A 164 4.87 3.65 -9.26
CA LEU A 164 5.93 3.31 -10.21
C LEU A 164 5.72 4.18 -11.44
N VAL A 165 6.56 5.20 -11.58
CA VAL A 165 6.52 6.13 -12.71
C VAL A 165 7.40 5.58 -13.82
N ASP A 166 6.86 5.54 -15.04
CA ASP A 166 7.64 5.24 -16.23
C ASP A 166 8.57 6.42 -16.57
N ASP A 167 9.74 6.13 -17.15
CA ASP A 167 10.75 7.12 -17.57
C ASP A 167 10.24 8.16 -18.60
N SER A 168 8.95 8.12 -18.92
CA SER A 168 8.31 9.03 -19.89
C SER A 168 8.05 10.44 -19.33
N ILE A 169 8.24 10.68 -18.05
CA ILE A 169 8.08 12.01 -17.44
C ILE A 169 9.44 12.68 -17.37
N GLU A 170 9.80 13.42 -18.43
CA GLU A 170 10.93 14.33 -18.39
C GLU A 170 10.55 15.55 -17.53
N ILE A 171 11.16 15.64 -16.37
CA ILE A 171 11.06 16.82 -15.51
C ILE A 171 12.27 17.70 -15.82
N GLU A 172 12.07 18.77 -16.55
CA GLU A 172 13.09 19.81 -16.71
C GLU A 172 13.19 20.62 -15.42
N ILE A 173 14.24 20.36 -14.64
CA ILE A 173 14.57 21.17 -13.47
C ILE A 173 15.49 22.28 -13.94
N ASN A 174 15.00 23.51 -13.91
CA ASN A 174 15.82 24.68 -14.23
C ASN A 174 16.83 24.89 -13.09
N PRO A 175 18.15 24.90 -13.37
CA PRO A 175 19.15 25.13 -12.34
C PRO A 175 19.00 26.45 -11.56
N ALA A 176 18.31 27.44 -12.15
CA ALA A 176 18.03 28.71 -11.50
C ALA A 176 16.98 28.62 -10.38
N ASP A 177 16.17 27.53 -10.37
CA ASP A 177 15.14 27.31 -9.36
C ASP A 177 15.63 26.47 -8.17
N ILE A 178 16.93 26.06 -8.21
CA ILE A 178 17.56 25.28 -7.15
C ILE A 178 18.50 26.15 -6.35
N GLU A 179 18.24 26.33 -5.07
CA GLU A 179 19.17 26.96 -4.13
C GLU A 179 19.79 25.87 -3.25
N ILE A 180 21.11 25.68 -3.37
CA ILE A 180 21.85 24.70 -2.57
C ILE A 180 22.53 25.44 -1.43
N THR A 181 22.07 25.25 -0.20
CA THR A 181 22.67 25.77 1.00
C THR A 181 23.34 24.67 1.79
N THR A 182 24.60 24.87 2.18
CA THR A 182 25.33 23.93 3.04
C THR A 182 25.49 24.54 4.43
N ALA A 183 25.09 23.80 5.44
CA ALA A 183 25.27 24.18 6.84
C ALA A 183 26.01 23.09 7.61
N ARG A 184 26.92 23.48 8.51
CA ARG A 184 27.48 22.55 9.49
C ARG A 184 26.47 22.33 10.59
N SER A 185 26.15 21.06 10.88
CA SER A 185 25.36 20.74 12.06
C SER A 185 26.12 21.15 13.33
N SER A 186 25.54 22.06 14.09
CA SER A 186 26.13 22.60 15.33
C SER A 186 25.42 21.98 16.55
N GLY A 187 25.29 20.66 16.62
CA GLY A 187 24.55 20.03 17.69
C GLY A 187 25.03 18.63 18.04
N CYS A 188 24.40 18.04 19.05
CA CYS A 188 24.71 16.68 19.49
C CYS A 188 24.42 15.69 18.34
N LEU A 189 25.39 14.87 17.99
CA LEU A 189 25.37 13.88 16.91
C LEU A 189 24.10 13.01 16.86
N LEU A 190 23.44 12.80 17.98
CA LEU A 190 22.20 12.00 18.08
C LEU A 190 20.95 12.66 17.48
N TYR A 191 20.95 13.99 17.32
CA TYR A 191 19.79 14.73 16.78
C TYR A 191 20.01 15.33 15.42
N THR A 192 21.23 15.30 14.90
CA THR A 192 21.61 15.97 13.65
C THR A 192 22.20 15.01 12.62
N SER A 193 22.51 13.77 12.99
CA SER A 193 23.04 12.79 12.07
C SER A 193 22.03 12.40 11.01
N ASP A 194 20.75 12.37 11.37
CA ASP A 194 19.65 12.06 10.46
C ASP A 194 19.54 13.10 9.32
N ALA A 195 19.72 14.38 9.63
CA ALA A 195 19.74 15.44 8.64
C ALA A 195 21.06 15.53 7.84
N ALA A 196 22.16 15.00 8.39
CA ALA A 196 23.46 14.97 7.72
C ALA A 196 23.61 13.77 6.79
N ASP A 197 22.97 12.67 7.12
CA ASP A 197 22.97 11.45 6.30
C ASP A 197 22.01 11.57 5.09
N GLU A 198 21.00 12.41 5.16
CA GLU A 198 20.11 12.73 4.04
C GLU A 198 20.72 13.69 3.00
N GLY A 199 21.96 14.08 3.16
CA GLY A 199 22.76 14.93 2.28
C GLY A 199 21.98 15.99 1.53
N LEU A 200 21.93 17.17 1.65
CA LEU A 200 21.27 18.25 0.91
C LEU A 200 19.73 18.26 1.07
N GLY A 201 19.27 18.85 2.17
CA GLY A 201 17.86 19.23 2.29
C GLY A 201 17.49 20.26 1.21
N VAL A 202 16.48 19.95 0.42
CA VAL A 202 15.93 20.88 -0.57
C VAL A 202 14.86 21.73 0.12
N ASP A 203 15.06 23.04 0.19
CA ASP A 203 14.05 23.96 0.72
C ASP A 203 13.03 24.29 -0.38
N LEU A 204 11.86 23.68 -0.31
CA LEU A 204 10.72 23.97 -1.18
C LEU A 204 9.89 25.14 -0.61
N GLY A 205 10.37 26.36 -0.77
CA GLY A 205 9.60 27.58 -0.49
C GLY A 205 9.40 27.89 0.99
N GLY A 206 10.45 27.80 1.80
CA GLY A 206 10.50 28.35 3.16
C GLY A 206 9.78 27.56 4.24
N ARG A 207 9.44 26.31 4.01
CA ARG A 207 9.02 25.38 5.05
C ARG A 207 10.18 24.46 5.41
N ARG A 208 10.73 24.64 6.60
CA ARG A 208 11.63 23.66 7.20
C ARG A 208 10.81 22.41 7.55
N ILE A 209 11.18 21.31 6.99
CA ILE A 209 10.73 20.01 7.42
C ILE A 209 11.67 19.52 8.53
#